data_dfb0a6669029aa3ce0c415297d8081c4
#
_entry.id   dfb0a6669029aa3ce0c415297d8081c4
#
_cell.length_a   1.000
_cell.length_b   1.000
_cell.length_c   1.000
_cell.angle_alpha   90.00
_cell.angle_beta   90.00
_cell.angle_gamma   90.00
#
_symmetry.space_group_name_H-M   'P 1'
#
loop_
_entity.id
_entity.type
_entity.pdbx_description
1 polymer ?
#
loop_
_entity_poly.entity_id
_entity_poly.type
_entity_poly.pdbx_seq_one_letter_code
_entity_poly.pdbx_strand_id
1 'polypeptide(L)'
;MSVFVNSSPVRFGPRPANFDGFVHARDARLVDAAGRDLILRGVGLGNWLLPEGYMWRFGPGAESPREIEALTERLLGEEDAAAFWSEFQSRFITEADIALIAASGFDHVRLPINSRVIQAEDGTPIEAGYALIDRLIEWCREHRLWVLLDLHGAPGGQTGTNIDDSPNQLPELFLEPRYRELTRRLWRDLATRYAGETVVLGYDLLNEPLPNEWQHSHAAELAELYRDLTADIRAIDPDHLIVYEGAHWATNWSIFTEVWDDNSLLQFHKYWSSPDTASLTAFLETRDRLGLPIYMGEGGENTIEWIYTAFRLYESHGIGWNFWPWKKIATRTSPASIVAPAGWDRVIAAIADPDAIGRDEARAVFAQLLDAMRIEECTWQPQIVSALLGDRPASIPAWGFGFRGPGESYSVAAGRPLPGIREGDAAGIRFAREGDNPENPFQQSDGRAYRAAEELVVHLDAGDWLEFELAEPVPMRALDARGAEAPVTVEATARGIRVTATEPTDLARLTPDERTSW
;
A
#
# COMPACT_ATOMS: atom_id res chain seq x y z
N MET A 1 3.41 11.16 29.67
CA MET A 1 2.57 10.13 30.34
C MET A 1 1.92 9.34 29.23
N SER A 2 2.48 8.19 28.91
CA SER A 2 2.00 7.33 27.82
C SER A 2 0.68 6.69 28.24
N VAL A 3 -0.41 7.04 27.56
CA VAL A 3 -1.68 6.35 27.71
C VAL A 3 -1.62 5.12 26.82
N PHE A 4 -1.13 4.01 27.39
CA PHE A 4 -1.32 2.71 26.76
C PHE A 4 -2.80 2.37 26.82
N VAL A 5 -3.46 2.47 25.67
CA VAL A 5 -4.81 1.95 25.52
C VAL A 5 -4.71 0.43 25.69
N ASN A 6 -5.39 -0.07 26.70
CA ASN A 6 -5.52 -1.49 27.00
C ASN A 6 -6.40 -2.12 25.90
N SER A 7 -5.85 -2.32 24.70
CA SER A 7 -6.54 -3.00 23.62
C SER A 7 -6.46 -4.51 23.86
N SER A 8 -7.60 -5.11 24.17
CA SER A 8 -7.80 -6.55 24.00
C SER A 8 -7.22 -6.97 22.64
N PRO A 9 -6.71 -8.21 22.48
CA PRO A 9 -6.24 -8.66 21.17
C PRO A 9 -7.38 -8.46 20.19
N VAL A 10 -7.20 -7.51 19.26
CA VAL A 10 -8.15 -7.29 18.18
C VAL A 10 -8.10 -8.57 17.37
N ARG A 11 -9.08 -9.44 17.58
CA ARG A 11 -9.32 -10.52 16.63
C ARG A 11 -9.70 -9.81 15.35
N PHE A 12 -8.91 -10.05 14.29
CA PHE A 12 -9.20 -9.61 12.94
C PHE A 12 -10.67 -9.89 12.69
N GLY A 13 -11.47 -8.82 12.58
CA GLY A 13 -12.92 -8.96 12.48
C GLY A 13 -13.27 -9.78 11.24
N PRO A 14 -14.35 -10.55 11.26
CA PRO A 14 -14.85 -11.14 10.04
C PRO A 14 -15.10 -10.01 9.04
N ARG A 15 -14.77 -10.24 7.76
CA ARG A 15 -15.22 -9.41 6.63
C ARG A 15 -16.67 -8.99 6.86
N PRO A 16 -17.08 -7.82 6.35
CA PRO A 16 -18.46 -7.39 6.52
C PRO A 16 -19.37 -8.56 6.12
N ALA A 17 -20.13 -9.05 7.08
CA ALA A 17 -21.10 -10.10 6.81
C ALA A 17 -22.17 -9.58 5.83
N ASN A 18 -22.51 -8.29 5.97
CA ASN A 18 -23.44 -7.52 5.17
C ASN A 18 -22.97 -6.06 5.14
N PHE A 19 -23.29 -5.34 4.07
CA PHE A 19 -23.08 -3.90 3.94
C PHE A 19 -24.31 -3.16 4.48
N ASP A 20 -24.68 -3.41 5.76
CA ASP A 20 -25.93 -2.90 6.38
C ASP A 20 -25.84 -1.41 6.76
N GLY A 21 -24.73 -0.74 6.43
CA GLY A 21 -24.48 0.68 6.68
C GLY A 21 -23.04 1.05 6.42
N PHE A 22 -22.72 2.30 6.70
CA PHE A 22 -21.43 2.91 6.39
C PHE A 22 -20.39 2.64 7.49
N VAL A 23 -19.12 2.70 7.10
CA VAL A 23 -17.99 2.76 8.03
C VAL A 23 -17.83 4.21 8.49
N HIS A 24 -17.56 4.41 9.77
CA HIS A 24 -17.45 5.73 10.37
C HIS A 24 -16.16 5.93 11.16
N ALA A 25 -15.73 7.18 11.25
CA ALA A 25 -14.72 7.62 12.20
C ALA A 25 -15.35 7.82 13.59
N ARG A 26 -14.70 7.30 14.63
CA ARG A 26 -15.13 7.49 16.03
C ARG A 26 -13.95 7.36 17.00
N ASP A 27 -13.67 8.41 17.77
CA ASP A 27 -12.63 8.40 18.82
C ASP A 27 -11.26 7.89 18.29
N ALA A 28 -10.79 8.45 17.20
CA ALA A 28 -9.54 8.07 16.51
C ALA A 28 -9.49 6.62 16.01
N ARG A 29 -10.65 5.99 15.76
CA ARG A 29 -10.79 4.63 15.23
C ARG A 29 -11.81 4.59 14.11
N LEU A 30 -11.68 3.59 13.24
CA LEU A 30 -12.74 3.24 12.31
C LEU A 30 -13.68 2.23 12.97
N VAL A 31 -14.98 2.40 12.74
CA VAL A 31 -16.01 1.47 13.21
C VAL A 31 -16.96 1.11 12.08
N ASP A 32 -17.48 -0.11 12.12
CA ASP A 32 -18.56 -0.53 11.21
C ASP A 32 -19.92 0.02 11.66
N ALA A 33 -20.96 -0.22 10.86
CA ALA A 33 -22.33 0.19 11.16
C ALA A 33 -22.88 -0.36 12.50
N ALA A 34 -22.32 -1.45 13.01
CA ALA A 34 -22.66 -2.00 14.32
C ALA A 34 -21.84 -1.38 15.47
N GLY A 35 -20.93 -0.45 15.16
CA GLY A 35 -20.04 0.20 16.13
C GLY A 35 -18.86 -0.65 16.60
N ARG A 36 -18.50 -1.70 15.85
CA ARG A 36 -17.33 -2.55 16.13
C ARG A 36 -16.08 -1.90 15.53
N ASP A 37 -14.99 -1.90 16.29
CA ASP A 37 -13.70 -1.39 15.83
C ASP A 37 -13.20 -2.18 14.62
N LEU A 38 -12.67 -1.47 13.61
CA LEU A 38 -12.10 -2.02 12.39
C LEU A 38 -10.62 -1.67 12.29
N ILE A 39 -9.81 -2.68 11.94
CA ILE A 39 -8.49 -2.49 11.36
C ILE A 39 -8.58 -3.05 9.94
N LEU A 40 -8.66 -2.16 8.96
CA LEU A 40 -8.84 -2.52 7.56
C LEU A 40 -7.53 -3.00 6.95
N ARG A 41 -7.59 -4.05 6.15
CA ARG A 41 -6.48 -4.66 5.44
C ARG A 41 -6.81 -4.71 3.96
N GLY A 42 -6.14 -3.92 3.17
CA GLY A 42 -6.48 -3.79 1.76
C GLY A 42 -5.33 -3.97 0.81
N VAL A 43 -5.67 -3.88 -0.47
CA VAL A 43 -4.70 -3.89 -1.56
C VAL A 43 -5.10 -2.91 -2.66
N GLY A 44 -4.12 -2.18 -3.20
CA GLY A 44 -4.29 -1.21 -4.27
C GLY A 44 -4.39 -1.87 -5.64
N LEU A 45 -5.41 -1.51 -6.40
CA LEU A 45 -5.62 -1.94 -7.79
C LEU A 45 -4.84 -1.06 -8.77
N GLY A 46 -3.58 -0.75 -8.43
CA GLY A 46 -2.69 0.09 -9.22
C GLY A 46 -2.51 -0.40 -10.65
N ASN A 47 -2.16 0.50 -11.55
CA ASN A 47 -1.96 0.27 -12.97
C ASN A 47 -3.24 0.03 -13.81
N TRP A 48 -4.41 -0.15 -13.19
CA TRP A 48 -5.63 -0.46 -13.94
C TRP A 48 -6.25 0.77 -14.63
N LEU A 49 -6.69 1.76 -13.84
CA LEU A 49 -7.29 2.99 -14.38
C LEU A 49 -6.30 4.16 -14.40
N LEU A 50 -5.10 3.96 -13.89
CA LEU A 50 -3.96 4.87 -13.99
C LEU A 50 -2.68 4.04 -14.19
N PRO A 51 -2.23 3.85 -15.43
CA PRO A 51 -0.97 3.13 -15.70
C PRO A 51 0.24 3.94 -15.25
N GLU A 52 1.21 3.27 -14.60
CA GLU A 52 2.48 3.85 -14.19
C GLU A 52 3.65 3.07 -14.82
N GLY A 53 4.57 3.77 -15.46
CA GLY A 53 5.60 3.17 -16.30
C GLY A 53 6.46 2.12 -15.60
N TYR A 54 6.80 2.32 -14.33
CA TYR A 54 7.61 1.36 -13.60
C TYR A 54 6.91 -0.02 -13.44
N MET A 55 5.57 -0.04 -13.39
CA MET A 55 4.80 -1.29 -13.33
C MET A 55 4.86 -2.08 -14.65
N TRP A 56 5.21 -1.40 -15.73
CA TRP A 56 5.46 -1.96 -17.06
C TRP A 56 6.95 -2.26 -17.30
N ARG A 57 7.82 -1.93 -16.33
CA ARG A 57 9.27 -1.90 -16.47
C ARG A 57 9.77 -0.86 -17.50
N PHE A 58 8.98 0.14 -17.77
CA PHE A 58 9.38 1.29 -18.55
C PHE A 58 10.23 2.25 -17.70
N GLY A 59 10.91 3.15 -18.37
CA GLY A 59 11.72 4.21 -17.79
C GLY A 59 11.44 5.54 -18.48
N PRO A 60 12.37 6.50 -18.38
CA PRO A 60 12.19 7.85 -18.91
C PRO A 60 11.64 7.88 -20.35
N GLY A 61 10.56 8.63 -20.54
CA GLY A 61 9.82 8.75 -21.80
C GLY A 61 8.62 7.80 -21.96
N ALA A 62 8.32 6.99 -20.93
CA ALA A 62 7.09 6.22 -20.82
C ALA A 62 6.75 5.96 -19.34
N GLU A 63 6.81 7.00 -18.51
CA GLU A 63 6.61 6.90 -17.06
C GLU A 63 5.19 7.24 -16.64
N SER A 64 4.56 8.23 -17.26
CA SER A 64 3.18 8.66 -16.97
C SER A 64 2.14 7.97 -17.88
N PRO A 65 0.86 7.97 -17.51
CA PRO A 65 -0.22 7.43 -18.35
C PRO A 65 -0.17 7.98 -19.78
N ARG A 66 -0.02 9.30 -19.95
CA ARG A 66 0.04 9.94 -21.29
C ARG A 66 1.22 9.46 -22.11
N GLU A 67 2.38 9.30 -21.50
CA GLU A 67 3.58 8.82 -22.19
C GLU A 67 3.44 7.36 -22.60
N ILE A 68 2.84 6.52 -21.75
CA ILE A 68 2.56 5.11 -22.05
C ILE A 68 1.54 5.00 -23.18
N GLU A 69 0.48 5.81 -23.16
CA GLU A 69 -0.51 5.88 -24.23
C GLU A 69 0.14 6.31 -25.55
N ALA A 70 0.97 7.36 -25.54
CA ALA A 70 1.69 7.83 -26.71
C ALA A 70 2.69 6.78 -27.27
N LEU A 71 3.39 6.06 -26.40
CA LEU A 71 4.23 4.93 -26.80
C LEU A 71 3.41 3.84 -27.48
N THR A 72 2.28 3.47 -26.87
CA THR A 72 1.38 2.43 -27.40
C THR A 72 0.84 2.83 -28.78
N GLU A 73 0.36 4.07 -28.94
CA GLU A 73 -0.13 4.59 -30.22
C GLU A 73 0.97 4.61 -31.28
N ARG A 74 2.17 5.02 -30.94
CA ARG A 74 3.33 5.02 -31.85
C ARG A 74 3.65 3.62 -32.35
N LEU A 75 3.58 2.60 -31.49
CA LEU A 75 3.93 1.22 -31.81
C LEU A 75 2.83 0.48 -32.57
N LEU A 76 1.57 0.69 -32.18
CA LEU A 76 0.43 -0.05 -32.73
C LEU A 76 -0.31 0.73 -33.83
N GLY A 77 -0.29 2.05 -33.78
CA GLY A 77 -1.19 2.96 -34.51
C GLY A 77 -2.48 3.21 -33.73
N GLU A 78 -3.16 4.30 -34.04
CA GLU A 78 -4.30 4.85 -33.30
C GLU A 78 -5.41 3.81 -33.05
N GLU A 79 -5.88 3.12 -34.11
CA GLU A 79 -6.98 2.15 -34.00
C GLU A 79 -6.65 0.96 -33.13
N ASP A 80 -5.47 0.34 -33.32
CA ASP A 80 -5.05 -0.83 -32.54
C ASP A 80 -4.68 -0.44 -31.09
N ALA A 81 -4.16 0.77 -30.86
CA ALA A 81 -3.90 1.28 -29.52
C ALA A 81 -5.21 1.50 -28.73
N ALA A 82 -6.21 2.10 -29.38
CA ALA A 82 -7.53 2.27 -28.77
C ALA A 82 -8.18 0.91 -28.43
N ALA A 83 -8.09 -0.07 -29.33
CA ALA A 83 -8.55 -1.42 -29.08
C ALA A 83 -7.78 -2.08 -27.91
N PHE A 84 -6.46 -1.93 -27.87
CA PHE A 84 -5.63 -2.44 -26.78
C PHE A 84 -6.06 -1.86 -25.42
N TRP A 85 -6.24 -0.55 -25.30
CA TRP A 85 -6.64 0.07 -24.02
C TRP A 85 -8.03 -0.36 -23.57
N SER A 86 -8.98 -0.55 -24.49
CA SER A 86 -10.30 -1.10 -24.16
C SER A 86 -10.19 -2.53 -23.60
N GLU A 87 -9.39 -3.38 -24.24
CA GLU A 87 -9.14 -4.75 -23.79
C GLU A 87 -8.34 -4.77 -22.46
N PHE A 88 -7.35 -3.89 -22.31
CA PHE A 88 -6.58 -3.74 -21.08
C PHE A 88 -7.49 -3.45 -19.88
N GLN A 89 -8.36 -2.43 -19.99
CA GLN A 89 -9.30 -2.07 -18.93
C GLN A 89 -10.27 -3.21 -18.60
N SER A 90 -10.64 -4.04 -19.58
CA SER A 90 -11.56 -5.15 -19.36
C SER A 90 -10.90 -6.41 -18.76
N ARG A 91 -9.57 -6.56 -18.88
CA ARG A 91 -8.83 -7.78 -18.53
C ARG A 91 -7.86 -7.61 -17.37
N PHE A 92 -7.38 -6.39 -17.10
CA PHE A 92 -6.34 -6.17 -16.09
C PHE A 92 -6.87 -6.47 -14.68
N ILE A 93 -8.05 -5.96 -14.32
CA ILE A 93 -8.77 -6.37 -13.11
C ILE A 93 -10.08 -6.99 -13.53
N THR A 94 -10.35 -8.18 -13.00
CA THR A 94 -11.53 -8.98 -13.27
C THR A 94 -12.15 -9.47 -11.96
N GLU A 95 -13.34 -10.08 -12.06
CA GLU A 95 -13.97 -10.73 -10.90
C GLU A 95 -13.06 -11.80 -10.25
N ALA A 96 -12.26 -12.50 -11.06
CA ALA A 96 -11.32 -13.52 -10.55
C ALA A 96 -10.22 -12.89 -9.66
N ASP A 97 -9.75 -11.67 -9.98
CA ASP A 97 -8.85 -10.91 -9.12
C ASP A 97 -9.52 -10.61 -7.77
N ILE A 98 -10.74 -10.10 -7.79
CA ILE A 98 -11.50 -9.73 -6.59
C ILE A 98 -11.82 -10.96 -5.73
N ALA A 99 -12.20 -12.08 -6.37
CA ALA A 99 -12.42 -13.36 -5.69
C ALA A 99 -11.14 -13.84 -4.98
N LEU A 100 -9.97 -13.74 -5.63
CA LEU A 100 -8.69 -14.13 -5.04
C LEU A 100 -8.25 -13.19 -3.92
N ILE A 101 -8.42 -11.86 -4.07
CA ILE A 101 -8.19 -10.88 -3.01
C ILE A 101 -9.04 -11.23 -1.78
N ALA A 102 -10.32 -11.47 -2.00
CA ALA A 102 -11.23 -11.88 -0.95
C ALA A 102 -10.83 -13.22 -0.32
N ALA A 103 -10.51 -14.23 -1.10
CA ALA A 103 -10.08 -15.55 -0.60
C ALA A 103 -8.76 -15.49 0.17
N SER A 104 -7.90 -14.53 -0.15
CA SER A 104 -6.63 -14.28 0.53
C SER A 104 -6.78 -13.65 1.91
N GLY A 105 -7.92 -13.04 2.25
CA GLY A 105 -8.18 -12.48 3.58
C GLY A 105 -8.13 -10.95 3.66
N PHE A 106 -8.07 -10.23 2.55
CA PHE A 106 -8.19 -8.77 2.53
C PHE A 106 -9.65 -8.33 2.78
N ASP A 107 -9.82 -7.12 3.32
CA ASP A 107 -11.12 -6.54 3.69
C ASP A 107 -11.62 -5.54 2.64
N HIS A 108 -10.73 -4.92 1.89
CA HIS A 108 -11.06 -3.89 0.91
C HIS A 108 -10.03 -3.79 -0.21
N VAL A 109 -10.42 -3.08 -1.25
CA VAL A 109 -9.53 -2.63 -2.33
C VAL A 109 -9.52 -1.11 -2.39
N ARG A 110 -8.38 -0.51 -2.72
CA ARG A 110 -8.26 0.90 -3.08
C ARG A 110 -8.19 0.99 -4.60
N LEU A 111 -9.05 1.82 -5.20
CA LEU A 111 -9.15 1.99 -6.64
C LEU A 111 -8.53 3.31 -7.09
N PRO A 112 -7.29 3.32 -7.60
CA PRO A 112 -6.71 4.48 -8.25
C PRO A 112 -7.46 4.85 -9.53
N ILE A 113 -7.95 6.10 -9.60
CA ILE A 113 -8.74 6.62 -10.72
C ILE A 113 -7.99 7.77 -11.37
N ASN A 114 -7.70 7.66 -12.66
CA ASN A 114 -7.34 8.81 -13.48
C ASN A 114 -8.61 9.57 -13.87
N SER A 115 -8.66 10.87 -13.62
CA SER A 115 -9.81 11.71 -13.97
C SER A 115 -10.24 11.56 -15.43
N ARG A 116 -9.29 11.41 -16.37
CA ARG A 116 -9.57 11.23 -17.82
C ARG A 116 -10.35 9.95 -18.16
N VAL A 117 -10.37 8.98 -17.26
CA VAL A 117 -11.18 7.77 -17.46
C VAL A 117 -12.67 8.06 -17.25
N ILE A 118 -13.00 8.96 -16.33
CA ILE A 118 -14.39 9.23 -15.91
C ILE A 118 -14.89 10.63 -16.24
N GLN A 119 -14.01 11.56 -16.66
CA GLN A 119 -14.36 12.94 -16.97
C GLN A 119 -13.64 13.42 -18.23
N ALA A 120 -14.40 13.97 -19.18
CA ALA A 120 -13.87 14.63 -20.36
C ALA A 120 -13.27 16.01 -20.01
N GLU A 121 -12.51 16.61 -20.93
CA GLU A 121 -11.85 17.91 -20.72
C GLU A 121 -12.79 19.07 -20.42
N ASP A 122 -14.06 19.00 -20.85
CA ASP A 122 -15.10 19.98 -20.56
C ASP A 122 -15.86 19.70 -19.25
N GLY A 123 -15.43 18.65 -18.52
CA GLY A 123 -16.03 18.19 -17.28
C GLY A 123 -17.25 17.28 -17.48
N THR A 124 -17.57 16.86 -18.69
CA THR A 124 -18.66 15.91 -18.94
C THR A 124 -18.30 14.51 -18.44
N PRO A 125 -19.19 13.81 -17.69
CA PRO A 125 -18.96 12.44 -17.27
C PRO A 125 -18.78 11.47 -18.44
N ILE A 126 -17.84 10.54 -18.32
CA ILE A 126 -17.58 9.45 -19.27
C ILE A 126 -18.21 8.17 -18.72
N GLU A 127 -19.42 7.83 -19.15
CA GLU A 127 -20.18 6.69 -18.64
C GLU A 127 -19.46 5.34 -18.80
N ALA A 128 -18.62 5.17 -19.81
CA ALA A 128 -17.83 3.96 -19.99
C ALA A 128 -16.82 3.76 -18.83
N GLY A 129 -16.22 4.84 -18.34
CA GLY A 129 -15.34 4.80 -17.19
C GLY A 129 -16.08 4.51 -15.88
N TYR A 130 -17.22 5.17 -15.68
CA TYR A 130 -18.09 4.88 -14.53
C TYR A 130 -18.58 3.42 -14.52
N ALA A 131 -18.85 2.83 -15.67
CA ALA A 131 -19.25 1.43 -15.78
C ALA A 131 -18.15 0.45 -15.31
N LEU A 132 -16.86 0.82 -15.37
CA LEU A 132 -15.77 0.03 -14.78
C LEU A 132 -15.83 0.07 -13.25
N ILE A 133 -16.08 1.24 -12.68
CA ILE A 133 -16.21 1.43 -11.22
C ILE A 133 -17.46 0.70 -10.71
N ASP A 134 -18.61 0.85 -11.36
CA ASP A 134 -19.86 0.16 -11.01
C ASP A 134 -19.66 -1.37 -10.98
N ARG A 135 -18.98 -1.90 -12.00
CA ARG A 135 -18.67 -3.33 -12.09
C ARG A 135 -17.74 -3.80 -10.96
N LEU A 136 -16.72 -3.02 -10.61
CA LEU A 136 -15.85 -3.33 -9.48
C LEU A 136 -16.65 -3.38 -8.17
N ILE A 137 -17.53 -2.39 -7.94
CA ILE A 137 -18.38 -2.33 -6.75
C ILE A 137 -19.29 -3.57 -6.68
N GLU A 138 -19.85 -4.01 -7.80
CA GLU A 138 -20.68 -5.23 -7.86
C GLU A 138 -19.86 -6.47 -7.48
N TRP A 139 -18.69 -6.68 -8.07
CA TRP A 139 -17.80 -7.78 -7.71
C TRP A 139 -17.39 -7.72 -6.23
N CYS A 140 -17.04 -6.54 -5.72
CA CYS A 140 -16.68 -6.37 -4.32
C CYS A 140 -17.87 -6.66 -3.39
N ARG A 141 -19.09 -6.33 -3.77
CA ARG A 141 -20.31 -6.69 -3.05
C ARG A 141 -20.47 -8.21 -2.95
N GLU A 142 -20.32 -8.93 -4.07
CA GLU A 142 -20.45 -10.38 -4.12
C GLU A 142 -19.38 -11.07 -3.27
N HIS A 143 -18.15 -10.56 -3.30
CA HIS A 143 -17.00 -11.10 -2.57
C HIS A 143 -16.78 -10.49 -1.19
N ARG A 144 -17.66 -9.59 -0.73
CA ARG A 144 -17.65 -8.93 0.59
C ARG A 144 -16.36 -8.14 0.87
N LEU A 145 -15.98 -7.30 -0.06
CA LEU A 145 -14.92 -6.32 0.07
C LEU A 145 -15.49 -4.91 0.02
N TRP A 146 -14.93 -3.97 0.76
CA TRP A 146 -15.17 -2.55 0.53
C TRP A 146 -14.30 -2.03 -0.63
N VAL A 147 -14.72 -0.90 -1.19
CA VAL A 147 -13.96 -0.16 -2.22
C VAL A 147 -13.67 1.25 -1.72
N LEU A 148 -12.41 1.62 -1.62
CA LEU A 148 -11.99 3.01 -1.41
C LEU A 148 -11.74 3.65 -2.78
N LEU A 149 -12.52 4.70 -3.13
CA LEU A 149 -12.36 5.42 -4.39
C LEU A 149 -11.28 6.49 -4.22
N ASP A 150 -10.21 6.39 -5.00
CA ASP A 150 -9.03 7.25 -4.90
C ASP A 150 -8.85 8.06 -6.19
N LEU A 151 -8.84 9.38 -6.07
CA LEU A 151 -8.47 10.27 -7.18
C LEU A 151 -6.95 10.31 -7.31
N HIS A 152 -6.41 9.37 -8.05
CA HIS A 152 -4.97 9.16 -8.22
C HIS A 152 -4.35 10.08 -9.28
N GLY A 153 -5.14 10.47 -10.28
CA GLY A 153 -4.76 11.44 -11.31
C GLY A 153 -5.81 12.51 -11.48
N ALA A 154 -5.65 13.62 -10.78
CA ALA A 154 -6.58 14.75 -10.84
C ALA A 154 -6.48 15.53 -12.16
N PRO A 155 -7.55 16.26 -12.56
CA PRO A 155 -7.46 17.19 -13.67
C PRO A 155 -6.27 18.15 -13.52
N GLY A 156 -5.40 18.22 -14.53
CA GLY A 156 -4.19 19.05 -14.52
C GLY A 156 -3.01 18.47 -13.74
N GLY A 157 -3.21 17.37 -13.00
CA GLY A 157 -2.21 16.75 -12.16
C GLY A 157 -1.98 17.46 -10.82
N GLN A 158 -1.78 16.69 -9.77
CA GLN A 158 -1.55 17.19 -8.41
C GLN A 158 -0.09 17.15 -8.00
N THR A 159 0.76 16.42 -8.73
CA THR A 159 2.17 16.24 -8.38
C THR A 159 3.12 16.93 -9.35
N GLY A 160 2.80 16.96 -10.63
CA GLY A 160 3.73 17.36 -11.68
C GLY A 160 4.80 16.30 -11.96
N THR A 161 4.52 15.03 -11.63
CA THR A 161 5.44 13.91 -11.84
C THR A 161 4.76 12.75 -12.60
N ASN A 162 5.42 11.62 -12.65
CA ASN A 162 4.96 10.43 -13.38
C ASN A 162 3.87 9.60 -12.67
N ILE A 163 3.59 9.87 -11.40
CA ILE A 163 2.60 9.10 -10.61
C ILE A 163 1.17 9.63 -10.75
N ASP A 164 1.01 10.76 -11.42
CA ASP A 164 -0.29 11.29 -11.84
C ASP A 164 -0.31 11.45 -13.36
N ASP A 165 -1.30 12.14 -13.90
CA ASP A 165 -1.43 12.37 -15.33
C ASP A 165 -1.16 13.85 -15.71
N SER A 166 -0.19 14.47 -15.04
CA SER A 166 0.21 15.87 -15.28
C SER A 166 0.60 16.12 -16.74
N PRO A 167 -0.11 16.99 -17.48
CA PRO A 167 0.12 17.15 -18.91
C PRO A 167 1.44 17.88 -19.23
N ASN A 168 1.92 18.74 -18.33
CA ASN A 168 3.08 19.59 -18.53
C ASN A 168 4.17 19.39 -17.46
N GLN A 169 4.14 18.29 -16.73
CA GLN A 169 5.05 18.01 -15.60
C GLN A 169 5.03 19.13 -14.54
N LEU A 170 3.85 19.69 -14.31
CA LEU A 170 3.56 20.70 -13.30
C LEU A 170 2.29 20.32 -12.54
N PRO A 171 2.16 20.68 -11.25
CA PRO A 171 0.95 20.45 -10.49
C PRO A 171 -0.13 21.49 -10.84
N GLU A 172 -0.63 21.44 -12.11
CA GLU A 172 -1.53 22.46 -12.65
C GLU A 172 -2.88 22.52 -11.93
N LEU A 173 -3.25 21.49 -11.20
CA LEU A 173 -4.38 21.51 -10.27
C LEU A 173 -4.34 22.72 -9.32
N PHE A 174 -3.13 23.11 -8.88
CA PHE A 174 -2.93 24.24 -7.96
C PHE A 174 -2.59 25.53 -8.66
N LEU A 175 -2.17 25.47 -9.93
CA LEU A 175 -1.74 26.63 -10.70
C LEU A 175 -2.88 27.24 -11.53
N GLU A 176 -3.84 26.41 -11.98
CA GLU A 176 -4.89 26.78 -12.92
C GLU A 176 -6.30 26.59 -12.31
N PRO A 177 -7.06 27.66 -12.05
CA PRO A 177 -8.37 27.55 -11.39
C PRO A 177 -9.37 26.59 -12.08
N ARG A 178 -9.27 26.42 -13.40
CA ARG A 178 -10.14 25.51 -14.15
C ARG A 178 -10.01 24.06 -13.67
N TYR A 179 -8.81 23.62 -13.31
CA TYR A 179 -8.60 22.24 -12.87
C TYR A 179 -9.17 22.00 -11.47
N ARG A 180 -9.11 22.99 -10.58
CA ARG A 180 -9.83 22.94 -9.29
C ARG A 180 -11.33 22.76 -9.48
N GLU A 181 -11.95 23.51 -10.41
CA GLU A 181 -13.39 23.38 -10.68
C GLU A 181 -13.74 22.04 -11.34
N LEU A 182 -12.91 21.53 -12.24
CA LEU A 182 -13.08 20.19 -12.82
C LEU A 182 -13.00 19.10 -11.73
N THR A 183 -12.05 19.22 -10.80
CA THR A 183 -11.90 18.29 -9.66
C THR A 183 -13.10 18.35 -8.72
N ARG A 184 -13.61 19.55 -8.41
CA ARG A 184 -14.84 19.74 -7.62
C ARG A 184 -16.04 19.11 -8.29
N ARG A 185 -16.19 19.31 -9.61
CA ARG A 185 -17.27 18.70 -10.39
C ARG A 185 -17.18 17.17 -10.38
N LEU A 186 -15.98 16.63 -10.58
CA LEU A 186 -15.73 15.19 -10.55
C LEU A 186 -16.17 14.57 -9.22
N TRP A 187 -15.81 15.18 -8.08
CA TRP A 187 -16.22 14.69 -6.78
C TRP A 187 -17.73 14.83 -6.51
N ARG A 188 -18.37 15.89 -7.01
CA ARG A 188 -19.85 15.99 -6.96
C ARG A 188 -20.53 14.89 -7.79
N ASP A 189 -19.99 14.56 -8.96
CA ASP A 189 -20.51 13.48 -9.80
C ASP A 189 -20.35 12.11 -9.13
N LEU A 190 -19.15 11.80 -8.56
CA LEU A 190 -18.90 10.59 -7.80
C LEU A 190 -19.81 10.49 -6.56
N ALA A 191 -19.89 11.54 -5.74
CA ALA A 191 -20.74 11.57 -4.57
C ALA A 191 -22.23 11.39 -4.95
N THR A 192 -22.70 12.02 -6.03
CA THR A 192 -24.09 11.86 -6.52
C THR A 192 -24.37 10.41 -6.92
N ARG A 193 -23.41 9.76 -7.58
CA ARG A 193 -23.59 8.39 -8.06
C ARG A 193 -23.58 7.37 -6.93
N TYR A 194 -22.74 7.56 -5.91
CA TYR A 194 -22.45 6.54 -4.90
C TYR A 194 -22.94 6.86 -3.49
N ALA A 195 -23.64 7.98 -3.23
CA ALA A 195 -24.11 8.41 -1.90
C ALA A 195 -24.86 7.33 -1.10
N GLY A 196 -25.56 6.40 -1.75
CA GLY A 196 -26.27 5.30 -1.10
C GLY A 196 -25.53 3.96 -1.09
N GLU A 197 -24.27 3.94 -1.55
CA GLU A 197 -23.55 2.71 -1.85
C GLU A 197 -22.64 2.26 -0.70
N THR A 198 -23.15 1.43 0.18
CA THR A 198 -22.43 0.98 1.39
C THR A 198 -21.23 0.05 1.14
N VAL A 199 -21.01 -0.40 -0.10
CA VAL A 199 -19.79 -1.11 -0.52
C VAL A 199 -18.64 -0.14 -0.70
N VAL A 200 -18.93 1.11 -1.06
CA VAL A 200 -17.94 2.19 -1.08
C VAL A 200 -17.57 2.52 0.37
N LEU A 201 -16.29 2.39 0.70
CA LEU A 201 -15.74 2.69 2.02
C LEU A 201 -15.71 4.19 2.28
N GLY A 202 -15.33 4.94 1.25
CA GLY A 202 -15.15 6.38 1.31
C GLY A 202 -14.48 6.94 0.07
N TYR A 203 -14.15 8.22 0.14
CA TYR A 203 -13.59 9.05 -0.92
C TYR A 203 -12.20 9.52 -0.52
N ASP A 204 -11.16 8.97 -1.16
CA ASP A 204 -9.78 9.38 -1.03
C ASP A 204 -9.52 10.52 -2.01
N LEU A 205 -9.52 11.74 -1.46
CA LEU A 205 -9.76 12.95 -2.25
C LEU A 205 -8.65 13.27 -3.25
N LEU A 206 -7.40 12.91 -2.94
CA LEU A 206 -6.27 13.23 -3.81
C LEU A 206 -5.01 12.45 -3.40
N ASN A 207 -4.54 11.57 -4.28
CA ASN A 207 -3.32 10.78 -4.06
C ASN A 207 -2.05 11.63 -4.08
N GLU A 208 -1.21 11.49 -3.06
CA GLU A 208 0.19 11.96 -2.99
C GLU A 208 0.44 13.41 -3.48
N PRO A 209 -0.34 14.40 -3.06
CA PRO A 209 -0.23 15.75 -3.61
C PRO A 209 1.08 16.44 -3.26
N LEU A 210 1.50 17.37 -4.12
CA LEU A 210 2.53 18.38 -3.85
C LEU A 210 3.87 17.80 -3.39
N PRO A 211 4.59 17.01 -4.19
CA PRO A 211 5.90 16.49 -3.83
C PRO A 211 6.97 17.60 -3.75
N ASN A 212 8.08 17.28 -3.07
CA ASN A 212 9.29 18.09 -3.01
C ASN A 212 9.01 19.56 -2.61
N GLU A 213 9.49 20.53 -3.38
CA GLU A 213 9.33 21.97 -3.11
C GLU A 213 7.87 22.46 -3.14
N TRP A 214 6.99 21.82 -3.89
CA TRP A 214 5.58 22.19 -3.98
C TRP A 214 4.85 22.09 -2.65
N GLN A 215 5.26 21.16 -1.78
CA GLN A 215 4.67 20.96 -0.45
C GLN A 215 4.67 22.22 0.43
N HIS A 216 5.60 23.16 0.19
CA HIS A 216 5.70 24.40 0.96
C HIS A 216 5.01 25.57 0.28
N SER A 217 5.09 25.62 -1.06
CA SER A 217 4.55 26.75 -1.82
C SER A 217 3.04 26.71 -2.01
N HIS A 218 2.43 25.51 -1.98
CA HIS A 218 0.99 25.31 -2.23
C HIS A 218 0.26 24.55 -1.10
N ALA A 219 0.83 24.47 0.08
CA ALA A 219 0.20 23.80 1.23
C ALA A 219 -1.15 24.42 1.62
N ALA A 220 -1.26 25.76 1.52
CA ALA A 220 -2.50 26.47 1.84
C ALA A 220 -3.59 26.20 0.81
N GLU A 221 -3.24 26.15 -0.46
CA GLU A 221 -4.15 25.83 -1.57
C GLU A 221 -4.64 24.38 -1.49
N LEU A 222 -3.80 23.44 -1.06
CA LEU A 222 -4.20 22.06 -0.81
C LEU A 222 -5.25 21.98 0.31
N ALA A 223 -4.98 22.64 1.44
CA ALA A 223 -5.92 22.66 2.55
C ALA A 223 -7.25 23.36 2.19
N GLU A 224 -7.21 24.41 1.37
CA GLU A 224 -8.40 25.07 0.85
C GLU A 224 -9.19 24.14 -0.09
N LEU A 225 -8.51 23.48 -1.01
CA LEU A 225 -9.13 22.52 -1.93
C LEU A 225 -9.84 21.40 -1.15
N TYR A 226 -9.21 20.82 -0.13
CA TYR A 226 -9.83 19.78 0.69
C TYR A 226 -11.09 20.26 1.40
N ARG A 227 -11.12 21.48 1.95
CA ARG A 227 -12.33 22.06 2.56
C ARG A 227 -13.44 22.26 1.53
N ASP A 228 -13.10 22.76 0.33
CA ASP A 228 -14.04 22.95 -0.77
C ASP A 228 -14.65 21.61 -1.22
N LEU A 229 -13.81 20.58 -1.44
CA LEU A 229 -14.25 19.24 -1.83
C LEU A 229 -15.14 18.62 -0.75
N THR A 230 -14.75 18.76 0.51
CA THR A 230 -15.53 18.27 1.65
C THR A 230 -16.91 18.92 1.68
N ALA A 231 -17.00 20.24 1.53
CA ALA A 231 -18.27 20.94 1.51
C ALA A 231 -19.16 20.50 0.33
N ASP A 232 -18.58 20.33 -0.86
CA ASP A 232 -19.29 19.87 -2.05
C ASP A 232 -19.83 18.44 -1.86
N ILE A 233 -19.01 17.52 -1.33
CA ILE A 233 -19.40 16.13 -1.07
C ILE A 233 -20.47 16.08 0.02
N ARG A 234 -20.28 16.74 1.15
CA ARG A 234 -21.23 16.70 2.28
C ARG A 234 -22.61 17.31 1.95
N ALA A 235 -22.68 18.20 0.98
CA ALA A 235 -23.96 18.69 0.45
C ALA A 235 -24.78 17.60 -0.27
N ILE A 236 -24.13 16.51 -0.69
CA ILE A 236 -24.72 15.40 -1.46
C ILE A 236 -24.73 14.12 -0.63
N ASP A 237 -23.63 13.82 0.02
CA ASP A 237 -23.35 12.58 0.74
C ASP A 237 -22.86 12.87 2.15
N PRO A 238 -23.74 12.72 3.16
CA PRO A 238 -23.37 12.95 4.56
C PRO A 238 -22.65 11.76 5.22
N ASP A 239 -22.67 10.57 4.61
CA ASP A 239 -22.40 9.31 5.31
C ASP A 239 -21.03 8.69 5.05
N HIS A 240 -20.51 8.77 3.80
CA HIS A 240 -19.21 8.16 3.48
C HIS A 240 -18.03 8.82 4.21
N LEU A 241 -17.00 8.02 4.50
CA LEU A 241 -15.72 8.54 4.96
C LEU A 241 -15.09 9.47 3.92
N ILE A 242 -14.48 10.56 4.39
CA ILE A 242 -13.59 11.39 3.59
C ILE A 242 -12.16 11.10 4.02
N VAL A 243 -11.29 10.80 3.06
CA VAL A 243 -9.89 10.51 3.31
C VAL A 243 -9.03 11.66 2.80
N TYR A 244 -8.15 12.16 3.65
CA TYR A 244 -7.21 13.23 3.33
C TYR A 244 -5.78 12.72 3.39
N GLU A 245 -5.01 12.99 2.36
CA GLU A 245 -3.58 12.77 2.34
C GLU A 245 -2.80 14.03 2.66
N GLY A 246 -1.67 13.89 3.35
CA GLY A 246 -0.73 14.98 3.54
C GLY A 246 -0.06 15.38 2.24
N ALA A 247 0.58 16.55 2.23
CA ALA A 247 1.48 16.92 1.14
C ALA A 247 2.73 16.01 1.11
N HIS A 248 3.57 16.17 0.09
CA HIS A 248 4.84 15.46 -0.06
C HIS A 248 4.70 13.93 0.02
N TRP A 249 4.04 13.36 -0.98
CA TRP A 249 3.84 11.91 -1.03
C TRP A 249 3.06 11.38 0.20
N ALA A 250 2.01 12.11 0.62
CA ALA A 250 1.20 11.83 1.81
C ALA A 250 1.96 11.85 3.15
N THR A 251 3.23 12.30 3.20
CA THR A 251 4.06 12.22 4.41
C THR A 251 4.15 13.52 5.22
N ASN A 252 3.91 14.68 4.60
CA ASN A 252 3.93 15.98 5.29
C ASN A 252 2.54 16.37 5.78
N TRP A 253 2.28 16.17 7.07
CA TRP A 253 0.99 16.42 7.71
C TRP A 253 0.86 17.80 8.37
N SER A 254 1.76 18.73 8.07
CA SER A 254 1.72 20.09 8.61
C SER A 254 0.45 20.87 8.26
N ILE A 255 -0.27 20.45 7.21
CA ILE A 255 -1.55 21.04 6.80
C ILE A 255 -2.71 20.68 7.73
N PHE A 256 -2.62 19.58 8.48
CA PHE A 256 -3.69 19.11 9.37
C PHE A 256 -3.62 19.83 10.72
N THR A 257 -4.03 21.08 10.75
CA THR A 257 -4.02 21.92 11.96
C THR A 257 -5.32 21.85 12.77
N GLU A 258 -6.41 21.44 12.14
CA GLU A 258 -7.77 21.35 12.70
C GLU A 258 -8.54 20.18 12.04
N VAL A 259 -9.67 19.79 12.61
CA VAL A 259 -10.59 18.83 12.01
C VAL A 259 -11.45 19.55 10.98
N TRP A 260 -11.46 19.06 9.74
CA TRP A 260 -12.30 19.62 8.67
C TRP A 260 -13.64 18.88 8.52
N ASP A 261 -13.68 17.62 8.92
CA ASP A 261 -14.87 16.76 8.91
C ASP A 261 -14.74 15.68 9.98
N ASP A 262 -15.78 15.52 10.81
CA ASP A 262 -15.77 14.56 11.93
C ASP A 262 -15.80 13.10 11.46
N ASN A 263 -16.28 12.82 10.23
CA ASN A 263 -16.30 11.51 9.62
C ASN A 263 -15.19 11.35 8.59
N SER A 264 -13.97 11.64 9.00
CA SER A 264 -12.80 11.60 8.13
C SER A 264 -11.65 10.75 8.65
N LEU A 265 -10.73 10.43 7.77
CA LEU A 265 -9.56 9.58 7.97
C LEU A 265 -8.33 10.30 7.41
N LEU A 266 -7.24 10.34 8.18
CA LEU A 266 -5.98 10.89 7.68
C LEU A 266 -5.09 9.76 7.17
N GLN A 267 -4.62 9.90 5.96
CA GLN A 267 -3.84 8.88 5.27
C GLN A 267 -2.39 9.31 5.10
N PHE A 268 -1.47 8.36 5.34
CA PHE A 268 -0.05 8.49 5.00
C PHE A 268 0.40 7.32 4.13
N HIS A 269 1.44 7.54 3.33
CA HIS A 269 2.14 6.51 2.56
C HIS A 269 3.50 6.24 3.17
N LYS A 270 3.97 4.98 3.11
CA LYS A 270 5.25 4.63 3.73
C LYS A 270 5.94 3.47 3.04
N TYR A 271 7.10 3.81 2.46
CA TYR A 271 8.00 2.88 1.77
C TYR A 271 9.41 2.95 2.37
N TRP A 272 10.22 1.94 2.16
CA TRP A 272 11.68 1.88 2.31
C TRP A 272 12.28 2.57 3.53
N SER A 273 11.54 2.69 4.58
CA SER A 273 11.95 3.33 5.84
C SER A 273 12.07 2.32 6.96
N SER A 274 12.68 2.71 8.09
CA SER A 274 12.68 1.87 9.28
C SER A 274 11.27 1.52 9.72
N PRO A 275 10.94 0.21 9.87
CA PRO A 275 9.63 -0.22 10.35
C PRO A 275 9.61 -0.22 11.88
N ASP A 276 9.57 0.98 12.48
CA ASP A 276 9.53 1.20 13.92
C ASP A 276 8.57 2.31 14.33
N THR A 277 8.22 2.36 15.62
CA THR A 277 7.30 3.35 16.18
C THR A 277 7.83 4.79 16.03
N ALA A 278 9.15 4.99 16.11
CA ALA A 278 9.75 6.32 15.95
C ALA A 278 9.42 6.92 14.58
N SER A 279 9.39 6.10 13.55
CA SER A 279 9.04 6.49 12.18
C SER A 279 7.56 6.87 11.97
N LEU A 280 6.69 6.57 12.94
CA LEU A 280 5.26 6.92 12.94
C LEU A 280 4.92 8.08 13.88
N THR A 281 5.87 8.61 14.64
CA THR A 281 5.62 9.56 15.74
C THR A 281 4.77 10.75 15.30
N ALA A 282 5.10 11.41 14.19
CA ALA A 282 4.35 12.58 13.71
C ALA A 282 2.89 12.26 13.35
N PHE A 283 2.63 11.08 12.80
CA PHE A 283 1.29 10.62 12.45
C PHE A 283 0.47 10.29 13.71
N LEU A 284 1.08 9.58 14.67
CA LEU A 284 0.45 9.24 15.94
C LEU A 284 0.13 10.49 16.78
N GLU A 285 1.05 11.45 16.85
CA GLU A 285 0.82 12.73 17.53
C GLU A 285 -0.31 13.53 16.88
N THR A 286 -0.42 13.52 15.55
CA THR A 286 -1.51 14.20 14.84
C THR A 286 -2.85 13.49 15.07
N ARG A 287 -2.90 12.16 15.02
CA ARG A 287 -4.06 11.35 15.40
C ARG A 287 -4.57 11.73 16.78
N ASP A 288 -3.67 11.71 17.77
CA ASP A 288 -4.03 11.94 19.17
C ASP A 288 -4.47 13.40 19.42
N ARG A 289 -3.86 14.35 18.72
CA ARG A 289 -4.21 15.78 18.78
C ARG A 289 -5.57 16.09 18.17
N LEU A 290 -5.89 15.47 17.03
CA LEU A 290 -7.13 15.75 16.29
C LEU A 290 -8.28 14.80 16.66
N GLY A 291 -7.99 13.65 17.28
CA GLY A 291 -8.99 12.64 17.58
C GLY A 291 -9.55 11.93 16.34
N LEU A 292 -8.84 11.98 15.20
CA LEU A 292 -9.23 11.32 13.96
C LEU A 292 -8.48 9.99 13.77
N PRO A 293 -9.10 8.97 13.18
CA PRO A 293 -8.38 7.76 12.78
C PRO A 293 -7.31 8.07 11.74
N ILE A 294 -6.28 7.22 11.71
CA ILE A 294 -5.21 7.30 10.71
C ILE A 294 -5.05 5.97 9.98
N TYR A 295 -4.52 6.02 8.78
CA TYR A 295 -4.48 4.90 7.86
C TYR A 295 -3.19 4.93 7.02
N MET A 296 -2.54 3.79 6.87
CA MET A 296 -1.43 3.63 5.93
C MET A 296 -1.99 3.22 4.57
N GLY A 297 -2.28 4.21 3.73
CA GLY A 297 -3.03 4.00 2.51
C GLY A 297 -2.23 3.44 1.35
N GLU A 298 -0.91 3.53 1.41
CA GLU A 298 -0.05 2.97 0.39
C GLU A 298 1.34 2.64 0.93
N GLY A 299 1.77 1.40 0.71
CA GLY A 299 3.08 0.94 1.12
C GLY A 299 3.32 -0.50 0.70
N GLY A 300 4.58 -0.89 0.70
CA GLY A 300 5.00 -2.23 0.25
C GLY A 300 6.30 -2.17 -0.53
N GLU A 301 6.35 -2.85 -1.67
CA GLU A 301 7.49 -2.88 -2.61
C GLU A 301 8.83 -3.08 -1.91
N ASN A 302 8.91 -4.12 -1.07
CA ASN A 302 10.09 -4.44 -0.27
C ASN A 302 10.25 -5.95 -0.09
N THR A 303 11.23 -6.37 0.72
CA THR A 303 11.39 -7.78 1.12
C THR A 303 10.22 -8.26 1.98
N ILE A 304 9.99 -9.57 2.01
CA ILE A 304 8.94 -10.17 2.84
C ILE A 304 9.17 -9.90 4.34
N GLU A 305 10.41 -9.77 4.77
CA GLU A 305 10.81 -9.46 6.14
C GLU A 305 10.37 -8.02 6.52
N TRP A 306 10.60 -7.07 5.63
CA TRP A 306 10.15 -5.69 5.84
C TRP A 306 8.63 -5.62 5.82
N ILE A 307 7.98 -6.25 4.83
CA ILE A 307 6.53 -6.31 4.71
C ILE A 307 5.91 -6.87 6.00
N TYR A 308 6.37 -8.02 6.48
CA TYR A 308 5.87 -8.58 7.74
C TYR A 308 5.98 -7.56 8.88
N THR A 309 7.17 -6.99 9.08
CA THR A 309 7.45 -6.13 10.22
C THR A 309 6.67 -4.81 10.17
N ALA A 310 6.64 -4.14 9.01
CA ALA A 310 5.96 -2.86 8.84
C ALA A 310 4.44 -3.00 9.04
N PHE A 311 3.84 -4.05 8.48
CA PHE A 311 2.40 -4.24 8.58
C PHE A 311 1.97 -4.69 9.99
N ARG A 312 2.81 -5.45 10.72
CA ARG A 312 2.58 -5.70 12.17
C ARG A 312 2.72 -4.43 13.00
N LEU A 313 3.68 -3.55 12.65
CA LEU A 313 3.82 -2.24 13.31
C LEU A 313 2.52 -1.43 13.19
N TYR A 314 1.96 -1.29 11.98
CA TYR A 314 0.71 -0.53 11.79
C TYR A 314 -0.41 -1.10 12.64
N GLU A 315 -0.65 -2.40 12.57
CA GLU A 315 -1.70 -3.06 13.35
C GLU A 315 -1.50 -2.95 14.87
N SER A 316 -0.25 -2.96 15.36
CA SER A 316 0.03 -2.78 16.80
C SER A 316 -0.39 -1.41 17.33
N HIS A 317 -0.48 -0.40 16.44
CA HIS A 317 -0.97 0.94 16.73
C HIS A 317 -2.45 1.15 16.36
N GLY A 318 -3.16 0.09 15.98
CA GLY A 318 -4.57 0.17 15.56
C GLY A 318 -4.76 0.85 14.19
N ILE A 319 -3.73 0.86 13.35
CA ILE A 319 -3.73 1.48 12.03
C ILE A 319 -4.08 0.44 10.98
N GLY A 320 -5.16 0.66 10.23
CA GLY A 320 -5.46 -0.09 9.01
C GLY A 320 -4.50 0.27 7.88
N TRP A 321 -4.46 -0.57 6.86
CA TRP A 321 -3.48 -0.42 5.80
C TRP A 321 -3.97 -0.91 4.44
N ASN A 322 -3.33 -0.41 3.38
CA ASN A 322 -3.47 -0.86 2.00
C ASN A 322 -2.09 -1.13 1.40
N PHE A 323 -1.93 -2.33 0.87
CA PHE A 323 -0.68 -2.76 0.25
C PHE A 323 -0.63 -2.34 -1.21
N TRP A 324 0.55 -1.93 -1.71
CA TRP A 324 0.75 -1.51 -3.09
C TRP A 324 1.79 -2.34 -3.82
N PRO A 325 1.51 -2.73 -5.09
CA PRO A 325 0.19 -2.92 -5.71
C PRO A 325 -0.19 -4.41 -5.80
N TRP A 326 -1.43 -4.70 -6.22
CA TRP A 326 -1.92 -6.07 -6.41
C TRP A 326 -1.11 -6.89 -7.40
N LYS A 327 -0.83 -6.33 -8.60
CA LYS A 327 -0.03 -7.00 -9.63
C LYS A 327 0.69 -6.02 -10.54
N LYS A 328 1.87 -6.41 -11.02
CA LYS A 328 2.66 -5.71 -12.03
C LYS A 328 3.57 -6.65 -12.79
N ILE A 329 4.22 -6.17 -13.88
CA ILE A 329 5.07 -7.00 -14.75
C ILE A 329 6.37 -7.39 -14.03
N ALA A 330 6.69 -8.70 -14.05
CA ALA A 330 7.97 -9.28 -13.61
C ALA A 330 8.43 -8.80 -12.22
N THR A 331 7.51 -8.80 -11.25
CA THR A 331 7.77 -8.34 -9.87
C THR A 331 8.01 -9.48 -8.89
N ARG A 332 8.69 -9.17 -7.78
CA ARG A 332 8.82 -10.02 -6.59
C ARG A 332 8.12 -9.42 -5.38
N THR A 333 7.57 -8.22 -5.51
CA THR A 333 7.05 -7.40 -4.41
C THR A 333 5.54 -7.21 -4.43
N SER A 334 4.80 -7.95 -5.27
CA SER A 334 3.34 -7.92 -5.33
C SER A 334 2.76 -9.32 -5.18
N PRO A 335 1.53 -9.50 -4.73
CA PRO A 335 0.87 -10.80 -4.62
C PRO A 335 0.85 -11.58 -5.93
N ALA A 336 0.69 -10.90 -7.06
CA ALA A 336 0.73 -11.51 -8.38
C ALA A 336 1.75 -10.83 -9.29
N SER A 337 2.50 -11.63 -10.04
CA SER A 337 3.49 -11.18 -11.01
C SER A 337 3.06 -11.54 -12.42
N ILE A 338 2.85 -10.54 -13.27
CA ILE A 338 2.56 -10.74 -14.69
C ILE A 338 3.84 -11.22 -15.37
N VAL A 339 3.76 -12.31 -16.10
CA VAL A 339 4.90 -12.81 -16.88
C VAL A 339 5.11 -11.89 -18.08
N ALA A 340 6.28 -11.28 -18.18
CA ALA A 340 6.60 -10.41 -19.30
C ALA A 340 6.53 -11.21 -20.62
N PRO A 341 5.82 -10.74 -21.65
CA PRO A 341 5.76 -11.40 -22.96
C PRO A 341 7.13 -11.53 -23.60
N ALA A 342 7.31 -12.55 -24.45
CA ALA A 342 8.49 -12.64 -25.28
C ALA A 342 8.59 -11.40 -26.20
N GLY A 343 9.73 -10.71 -26.17
CA GLY A 343 9.94 -9.46 -26.93
C GLY A 343 9.55 -8.18 -26.15
N TRP A 344 9.15 -8.28 -24.87
CA TRP A 344 8.85 -7.11 -24.04
C TRP A 344 10.05 -6.16 -23.88
N ASP A 345 11.26 -6.70 -23.85
CA ASP A 345 12.51 -5.94 -23.83
C ASP A 345 12.70 -5.08 -25.10
N ARG A 346 12.16 -5.50 -26.24
CA ARG A 346 12.18 -4.71 -27.48
C ARG A 346 11.14 -3.59 -27.45
N VAL A 347 9.99 -3.81 -26.79
CA VAL A 347 9.01 -2.73 -26.50
C VAL A 347 9.66 -1.69 -25.59
N ILE A 348 10.39 -2.11 -24.55
CA ILE A 348 11.13 -1.20 -23.67
C ILE A 348 12.21 -0.43 -24.48
N ALA A 349 12.98 -1.12 -25.31
CA ALA A 349 14.00 -0.48 -26.15
C ALA A 349 13.41 0.56 -27.10
N ALA A 350 12.17 0.35 -27.58
CA ALA A 350 11.47 1.25 -28.48
C ALA A 350 11.12 2.62 -27.84
N ILE A 351 11.23 2.78 -26.53
CA ILE A 351 11.11 4.09 -25.89
C ILE A 351 12.18 5.05 -26.44
N ALA A 352 13.43 4.58 -26.52
CA ALA A 352 14.57 5.35 -27.00
C ALA A 352 14.85 5.18 -28.51
N ASP A 353 14.56 4.01 -29.07
CA ASP A 353 14.81 3.66 -30.46
C ASP A 353 13.52 3.17 -31.14
N PRO A 354 12.79 4.04 -31.88
CA PRO A 354 11.54 3.66 -32.54
C PRO A 354 11.62 2.46 -33.48
N ASP A 355 12.80 2.14 -33.97
CA ASP A 355 13.03 1.02 -34.90
C ASP A 355 13.37 -0.30 -34.16
N ALA A 356 13.44 -0.30 -32.83
CA ALA A 356 13.75 -1.49 -32.02
C ALA A 356 12.75 -2.64 -32.22
N ILE A 357 11.50 -2.33 -32.56
CA ILE A 357 10.43 -3.31 -32.78
C ILE A 357 9.54 -2.89 -33.96
N GLY A 358 9.23 -3.83 -34.86
CA GLY A 358 8.28 -3.57 -35.95
C GLY A 358 6.81 -3.65 -35.46
N ARG A 359 5.90 -2.95 -36.16
CA ARG A 359 4.48 -2.86 -35.78
C ARG A 359 3.80 -4.22 -35.62
N ASP A 360 3.99 -5.15 -36.55
CA ASP A 360 3.34 -6.46 -36.49
C ASP A 360 3.85 -7.28 -35.30
N GLU A 361 5.12 -7.15 -34.96
CA GLU A 361 5.69 -7.78 -33.77
C GLU A 361 5.20 -7.10 -32.50
N ALA A 362 5.14 -5.77 -32.46
CA ALA A 362 4.56 -5.03 -31.34
C ALA A 362 3.12 -5.46 -31.06
N ARG A 363 2.28 -5.58 -32.09
CA ARG A 363 0.92 -6.11 -31.96
C ARG A 363 0.88 -7.50 -31.32
N ALA A 364 1.78 -8.39 -31.74
CA ALA A 364 1.84 -9.74 -31.19
C ALA A 364 2.28 -9.74 -29.72
N VAL A 365 3.23 -8.87 -29.34
CA VAL A 365 3.71 -8.72 -27.96
C VAL A 365 2.62 -8.14 -27.06
N PHE A 366 1.92 -7.09 -27.48
CA PHE A 366 0.83 -6.48 -26.72
C PHE A 366 -0.37 -7.42 -26.60
N ALA A 367 -0.69 -8.22 -27.62
CA ALA A 367 -1.71 -9.27 -27.53
C ALA A 367 -1.34 -10.34 -26.49
N GLN A 368 -0.08 -10.78 -26.45
CA GLN A 368 0.40 -11.70 -25.40
C GLN A 368 0.34 -11.07 -24.00
N LEU A 369 0.58 -9.76 -23.88
CA LEU A 369 0.44 -9.06 -22.60
C LEU A 369 -1.02 -9.09 -22.10
N LEU A 370 -1.99 -8.84 -22.99
CA LEU A 370 -3.42 -8.90 -22.64
C LEU A 370 -3.84 -10.28 -22.09
N ASP A 371 -3.23 -11.35 -22.58
CA ASP A 371 -3.48 -12.69 -22.05
C ASP A 371 -2.72 -12.90 -20.72
N ALA A 372 -1.42 -12.52 -20.67
CA ALA A 372 -0.56 -12.73 -19.51
C ALA A 372 -0.99 -11.94 -18.25
N MET A 373 -1.75 -10.84 -18.41
CA MET A 373 -2.20 -10.02 -17.26
C MET A 373 -3.42 -10.59 -16.52
N ARG A 374 -4.11 -11.57 -17.09
CA ARG A 374 -5.21 -12.26 -16.41
C ARG A 374 -4.66 -12.98 -15.18
N ILE A 375 -5.38 -12.89 -14.06
CA ILE A 375 -4.85 -13.40 -12.77
C ILE A 375 -4.52 -14.90 -12.83
N GLU A 376 -5.23 -15.66 -13.63
CA GLU A 376 -5.00 -17.10 -13.82
C GLU A 376 -3.67 -17.41 -14.53
N GLU A 377 -3.13 -16.46 -15.30
CA GLU A 377 -1.86 -16.57 -16.03
C GLU A 377 -0.70 -15.92 -15.26
N CYS A 378 -0.97 -15.20 -14.18
CA CYS A 378 0.03 -14.58 -13.34
C CYS A 378 0.75 -15.60 -12.46
N THR A 379 2.01 -15.34 -12.14
CA THR A 379 2.71 -16.08 -11.09
C THR A 379 2.22 -15.60 -9.73
N TRP A 380 1.51 -16.47 -9.01
CA TRP A 380 1.06 -16.19 -7.64
C TRP A 380 2.21 -16.26 -6.64
N GLN A 381 2.27 -15.29 -5.72
CA GLN A 381 3.32 -15.13 -4.71
C GLN A 381 2.73 -15.16 -3.29
N PRO A 382 2.32 -16.34 -2.78
CA PRO A 382 1.63 -16.49 -1.50
C PRO A 382 2.47 -16.00 -0.32
N GLN A 383 3.80 -15.99 -0.43
CA GLN A 383 4.70 -15.50 0.62
C GLN A 383 4.52 -14.00 0.92
N ILE A 384 4.12 -13.19 -0.07
CA ILE A 384 3.78 -11.78 0.12
C ILE A 384 2.52 -11.66 0.97
N VAL A 385 1.47 -12.38 0.60
CA VAL A 385 0.20 -12.38 1.33
C VAL A 385 0.38 -12.91 2.75
N SER A 386 1.14 -13.99 2.91
CA SER A 386 1.46 -14.54 4.24
C SER A 386 2.21 -13.54 5.13
N ALA A 387 3.16 -12.78 4.58
CA ALA A 387 3.85 -11.73 5.31
C ALA A 387 2.90 -10.58 5.71
N LEU A 388 2.06 -10.13 4.77
CA LEU A 388 1.07 -9.07 5.01
C LEU A 388 0.09 -9.41 6.11
N LEU A 389 -0.44 -10.62 6.11
CA LEU A 389 -1.47 -11.04 7.06
C LEU A 389 -0.91 -11.67 8.33
N GLY A 390 0.40 -11.90 8.41
CA GLY A 390 1.04 -12.58 9.53
C GLY A 390 0.61 -14.06 9.66
N ASP A 391 0.12 -14.64 8.57
CA ASP A 391 -0.30 -16.04 8.51
C ASP A 391 0.79 -16.89 7.85
N ARG A 392 1.54 -17.64 8.69
CA ARG A 392 2.62 -18.53 8.27
C ARG A 392 3.67 -17.87 7.36
N PRO A 393 4.25 -16.74 7.76
CA PRO A 393 5.24 -16.04 6.95
C PRO A 393 6.45 -16.95 6.66
N ALA A 394 6.95 -16.93 5.44
CA ALA A 394 8.08 -17.76 5.01
C ALA A 394 9.40 -17.40 5.73
N SER A 395 9.52 -16.14 6.17
CA SER A 395 10.65 -15.64 6.97
C SER A 395 10.18 -14.50 7.87
N ILE A 396 10.61 -14.51 9.12
CA ILE A 396 10.43 -13.41 10.07
C ILE A 396 11.82 -12.94 10.50
N PRO A 397 12.18 -11.67 10.29
CA PRO A 397 13.49 -11.19 10.74
C PRO A 397 13.50 -11.06 12.26
N ALA A 398 14.64 -11.29 12.88
CA ALA A 398 14.77 -11.16 14.34
C ALA A 398 14.39 -9.74 14.82
N TRP A 399 14.71 -8.69 14.04
CA TRP A 399 14.35 -7.30 14.33
C TRP A 399 12.85 -6.99 14.12
N GLY A 400 12.06 -7.95 13.62
CA GLY A 400 10.60 -7.87 13.46
C GLY A 400 9.80 -8.30 14.69
N PHE A 401 10.43 -8.38 15.89
CA PHE A 401 9.70 -8.64 17.13
C PHE A 401 8.67 -7.56 17.43
N GLY A 402 7.67 -7.87 18.28
CA GLY A 402 6.51 -7.03 18.56
C GLY A 402 6.82 -5.60 19.02
N PHE A 403 5.79 -4.73 19.03
CA PHE A 403 5.91 -3.29 19.24
C PHE A 403 5.25 -2.79 20.54
N ARG A 404 4.85 -3.68 21.45
CA ARG A 404 4.15 -3.33 22.70
C ARG A 404 5.10 -2.94 23.84
N GLY A 405 6.42 -2.89 23.57
CA GLY A 405 7.45 -2.49 24.50
C GLY A 405 7.98 -3.61 25.39
N PRO A 406 8.90 -3.26 26.32
CA PRO A 406 9.57 -4.22 27.19
C PRO A 406 8.59 -4.90 28.16
N GLY A 407 8.82 -6.19 28.40
CA GLY A 407 7.96 -7.02 29.26
C GLY A 407 6.74 -7.61 28.56
N GLU A 408 6.32 -7.05 27.41
CA GLU A 408 5.23 -7.57 26.59
C GLU A 408 5.71 -8.17 25.26
N SER A 409 6.55 -7.46 24.54
CA SER A 409 7.06 -7.90 23.24
C SER A 409 8.51 -8.37 23.30
N TYR A 410 9.26 -7.97 24.32
CA TYR A 410 10.62 -8.41 24.52
C TYR A 410 11.11 -8.20 25.96
N SER A 411 12.12 -8.96 26.35
CA SER A 411 12.96 -8.70 27.51
C SER A 411 14.39 -9.00 27.12
N VAL A 412 15.18 -7.95 26.92
CA VAL A 412 16.57 -8.06 26.50
C VAL A 412 17.45 -7.20 27.41
N ALA A 413 18.67 -7.68 27.71
CA ALA A 413 19.65 -6.85 28.35
C ALA A 413 19.95 -5.64 27.47
N ALA A 414 20.07 -4.44 28.08
CA ALA A 414 20.18 -3.17 27.37
C ALA A 414 21.29 -3.21 26.29
N GLY A 415 20.90 -3.23 25.04
CA GLY A 415 21.76 -3.13 23.88
C GLY A 415 21.76 -1.73 23.31
N ARG A 416 22.68 -1.43 22.39
CA ARG A 416 22.62 -0.22 21.57
C ARG A 416 22.03 -0.61 20.21
N PRO A 417 20.80 -0.18 19.86
CA PRO A 417 20.30 -0.34 18.49
C PRO A 417 21.16 0.48 17.54
N LEU A 418 21.19 0.09 16.27
CA LEU A 418 21.75 0.93 15.22
C LEU A 418 20.92 2.20 15.08
N PRO A 419 21.53 3.37 14.82
CA PRO A 419 20.80 4.58 14.51
C PRO A 419 19.79 4.34 13.36
N GLY A 420 18.56 4.83 13.52
CA GLY A 420 17.50 4.69 12.53
C GLY A 420 16.82 3.32 12.48
N ILE A 421 17.14 2.39 13.39
CA ILE A 421 16.53 1.05 13.44
C ILE A 421 16.02 0.75 14.83
N ARG A 422 14.71 0.83 15.04
CA ARG A 422 14.05 0.55 16.33
C ARG A 422 14.69 1.31 17.51
N GLU A 423 14.98 2.60 17.29
CA GLU A 423 15.69 3.43 18.27
C GLU A 423 14.98 3.56 19.62
N GLY A 424 13.66 3.39 19.65
CA GLY A 424 12.86 3.39 20.87
C GLY A 424 12.92 2.08 21.68
N ASP A 425 13.48 1.03 21.10
CA ASP A 425 13.56 -0.30 21.72
C ASP A 425 14.96 -0.55 22.30
N ALA A 426 15.04 -1.27 23.42
CA ALA A 426 16.30 -1.54 24.09
C ALA A 426 17.10 -2.73 23.51
N ALA A 427 16.72 -3.25 22.34
CA ALA A 427 17.35 -4.42 21.73
C ALA A 427 18.68 -4.11 21.07
N GLY A 428 19.64 -5.03 21.17
CA GLY A 428 20.97 -4.94 20.54
C GLY A 428 20.90 -5.32 19.06
N ILE A 429 20.32 -4.47 18.21
CA ILE A 429 20.26 -4.67 16.76
C ILE A 429 21.55 -4.17 16.12
N ARG A 430 22.14 -5.02 15.27
CA ARG A 430 23.39 -4.68 14.55
C ARG A 430 23.44 -5.39 13.20
N PHE A 431 24.32 -4.95 12.32
CA PHE A 431 24.66 -5.74 11.14
C PHE A 431 25.36 -7.05 11.54
N ALA A 432 25.02 -8.12 10.83
CA ALA A 432 25.62 -9.44 11.06
C ALA A 432 27.13 -9.46 10.75
N ARG A 433 27.60 -8.55 9.93
CA ARG A 433 29.01 -8.39 9.55
C ARG A 433 29.39 -6.92 9.49
N GLU A 434 30.59 -6.60 9.92
CA GLU A 434 31.22 -5.31 9.68
C GLU A 434 31.68 -5.22 8.20
N GLY A 435 31.56 -4.05 7.58
CA GLY A 435 31.95 -3.79 6.19
C GLY A 435 31.24 -2.58 5.59
N ASP A 436 31.07 -2.56 4.28
CA ASP A 436 30.28 -1.56 3.55
C ASP A 436 28.78 -1.75 3.81
N ASN A 437 28.37 -1.47 5.04
CA ASN A 437 26.97 -1.57 5.44
C ASN A 437 26.20 -0.34 4.94
N PRO A 438 24.99 -0.49 4.40
CA PRO A 438 24.20 0.65 3.95
C PRO A 438 23.70 1.47 5.14
N GLU A 439 23.57 2.79 4.94
CA GLU A 439 22.94 3.67 5.91
C GLU A 439 21.45 3.29 6.13
N ASN A 440 20.76 2.93 5.03
CA ASN A 440 19.40 2.41 5.10
C ASN A 440 19.34 0.99 4.49
N PRO A 441 19.25 -0.06 5.31
CA PRO A 441 19.15 -1.45 4.85
C PRO A 441 17.78 -1.80 4.26
N PHE A 442 16.78 -0.91 4.36
CA PHE A 442 15.40 -1.17 3.97
C PHE A 442 15.04 -0.70 2.54
N GLN A 443 15.99 -0.20 1.76
CA GLN A 443 15.78 0.18 0.35
C GLN A 443 15.90 -1.03 -0.60
N GLN A 444 14.91 -1.93 -0.53
CA GLN A 444 14.87 -3.17 -1.32
C GLN A 444 13.64 -3.20 -2.25
N SER A 445 13.47 -2.16 -3.07
CA SER A 445 12.28 -1.97 -3.92
C SER A 445 12.01 -3.10 -4.92
N ASP A 446 13.03 -3.89 -5.25
CA ASP A 446 12.92 -5.06 -6.12
C ASP A 446 12.62 -6.38 -5.35
N GLY A 447 12.51 -6.32 -4.03
CA GLY A 447 12.23 -7.48 -3.18
C GLY A 447 13.31 -8.56 -3.20
N ARG A 448 14.55 -8.22 -3.57
CA ARG A 448 15.66 -9.18 -3.52
C ARG A 448 16.00 -9.51 -2.07
N ALA A 449 16.54 -10.70 -1.85
CA ALA A 449 17.07 -11.08 -0.56
C ALA A 449 18.20 -10.12 -0.11
N TYR A 450 18.34 -9.93 1.20
CA TYR A 450 19.42 -9.15 1.79
C TYR A 450 20.79 -9.74 1.40
N ARG A 451 21.73 -8.86 1.04
CA ARG A 451 23.13 -9.25 0.93
C ARG A 451 23.73 -9.40 2.32
N ALA A 452 24.83 -10.14 2.45
CA ALA A 452 25.47 -10.39 3.73
C ALA A 452 25.88 -9.10 4.50
N ALA A 453 26.14 -7.99 3.78
CA ALA A 453 26.43 -6.68 4.38
C ALA A 453 25.17 -5.90 4.83
N GLU A 454 23.99 -6.33 4.43
CA GLU A 454 22.70 -5.70 4.72
C GLU A 454 21.95 -6.47 5.83
N GLU A 455 22.36 -7.68 6.14
CA GLU A 455 21.67 -8.55 7.09
C GLU A 455 21.83 -8.04 8.53
N LEU A 456 20.70 -7.90 9.21
CA LEU A 456 20.63 -7.46 10.60
C LEU A 456 20.41 -8.65 11.52
N VAL A 457 20.99 -8.60 12.72
CA VAL A 457 20.79 -9.56 13.80
C VAL A 457 20.39 -8.84 15.08
N VAL A 458 19.73 -9.58 15.97
CA VAL A 458 19.45 -9.15 17.34
C VAL A 458 20.32 -9.98 18.28
N HIS A 459 21.16 -9.31 19.07
CA HIS A 459 21.95 -9.96 20.11
C HIS A 459 21.08 -10.27 21.32
N LEU A 460 21.12 -11.50 21.80
CA LEU A 460 20.41 -11.98 22.99
C LEU A 460 21.40 -12.63 23.94
N ASP A 461 21.36 -12.24 25.22
CA ASP A 461 22.00 -12.96 26.30
C ASP A 461 21.15 -14.14 26.80
N ALA A 462 21.72 -15.08 27.56
CA ALA A 462 20.94 -16.20 28.09
C ALA A 462 19.79 -15.72 28.99
N GLY A 463 18.56 -16.12 28.65
CA GLY A 463 17.31 -15.70 29.31
C GLY A 463 16.61 -14.51 28.66
N ASP A 464 17.26 -13.81 27.74
CA ASP A 464 16.61 -12.80 26.92
C ASP A 464 15.57 -13.43 25.97
N TRP A 465 14.50 -12.70 25.69
CA TRP A 465 13.44 -13.19 24.81
C TRP A 465 12.84 -12.11 23.91
N LEU A 466 12.35 -12.57 22.76
CA LEU A 466 11.58 -11.79 21.80
C LEU A 466 10.25 -12.48 21.52
N GLU A 467 9.15 -11.72 21.39
CA GLU A 467 7.85 -12.23 20.98
C GLU A 467 7.51 -11.72 19.57
N PHE A 468 7.00 -12.60 18.72
CA PHE A 468 6.62 -12.32 17.34
C PHE A 468 5.12 -12.53 17.17
N GLU A 469 4.43 -11.54 16.61
CA GLU A 469 2.98 -11.59 16.42
C GLU A 469 2.64 -12.38 15.16
N LEU A 470 1.81 -13.41 15.32
CA LEU A 470 1.31 -14.26 14.23
C LEU A 470 -0.20 -14.41 14.35
N ALA A 471 -0.89 -14.53 13.22
CA ALA A 471 -2.33 -14.80 13.19
C ALA A 471 -2.65 -16.12 13.91
N GLU A 472 -1.83 -17.16 13.68
CA GLU A 472 -1.84 -18.42 14.41
C GLU A 472 -0.41 -18.84 14.74
N PRO A 473 -0.14 -19.41 15.93
CA PRO A 473 1.18 -19.97 16.23
C PRO A 473 1.52 -21.10 15.27
N VAL A 474 2.71 -21.06 14.69
CA VAL A 474 3.26 -22.12 13.85
C VAL A 474 4.66 -22.51 14.34
N PRO A 475 5.05 -23.79 14.21
CA PRO A 475 6.40 -24.22 14.54
C PRO A 475 7.43 -23.45 13.69
N MET A 476 8.39 -22.80 14.35
CA MET A 476 9.44 -22.02 13.70
C MET A 476 10.83 -22.48 14.16
N ARG A 477 11.78 -22.44 13.25
CA ARG A 477 13.21 -22.59 13.53
C ARG A 477 13.82 -21.19 13.64
N ALA A 478 14.60 -20.98 14.67
CA ALA A 478 15.36 -19.76 14.87
C ALA A 478 16.79 -19.94 14.34
N LEU A 479 17.22 -19.04 13.46
CA LEU A 479 18.49 -19.17 12.72
C LEU A 479 19.40 -17.97 12.98
N ASP A 480 20.71 -18.24 13.05
CA ASP A 480 21.76 -17.23 13.00
C ASP A 480 21.98 -16.72 11.55
N ALA A 481 22.85 -15.73 11.36
CA ALA A 481 23.15 -15.16 10.04
C ALA A 481 23.88 -16.14 9.08
N ARG A 482 24.34 -17.29 9.57
CA ARG A 482 24.94 -18.36 8.74
C ARG A 482 23.91 -19.41 8.35
N GLY A 483 22.66 -19.29 8.87
CA GLY A 483 21.60 -20.26 8.67
C GLY A 483 21.69 -21.48 9.60
N ALA A 484 22.56 -21.45 10.63
CA ALA A 484 22.60 -22.47 11.67
C ALA A 484 21.50 -22.23 12.71
N GLU A 485 21.02 -23.29 13.36
CA GLU A 485 20.05 -23.18 14.45
C GLU A 485 20.66 -22.42 15.64
N ALA A 486 19.99 -21.36 16.07
CA ALA A 486 20.37 -20.58 17.23
C ALA A 486 20.05 -21.36 18.54
N PRO A 487 20.83 -21.21 19.63
CA PRO A 487 20.59 -21.86 20.91
C PRO A 487 19.42 -21.15 21.65
N VAL A 488 18.20 -21.43 21.22
CA VAL A 488 16.96 -20.83 21.77
C VAL A 488 15.87 -21.89 21.96
N THR A 489 14.89 -21.58 22.81
CA THR A 489 13.59 -22.26 22.84
C THR A 489 12.56 -21.44 22.09
N VAL A 490 11.61 -22.10 21.41
CA VAL A 490 10.49 -21.46 20.70
C VAL A 490 9.19 -22.00 21.29
N GLU A 491 8.35 -21.12 21.80
CA GLU A 491 7.12 -21.46 22.48
C GLU A 491 5.93 -20.70 21.88
N ALA A 492 4.77 -21.37 21.78
CA ALA A 492 3.52 -20.70 21.37
C ALA A 492 3.02 -19.77 22.47
N THR A 493 2.51 -18.61 22.09
CA THR A 493 1.86 -17.63 22.97
C THR A 493 0.45 -17.32 22.48
N ALA A 494 -0.31 -16.55 23.25
CA ALA A 494 -1.64 -16.12 22.83
C ALA A 494 -1.64 -15.18 21.60
N ARG A 495 -0.48 -14.60 21.24
CA ARG A 495 -0.33 -13.63 20.16
C ARG A 495 0.58 -14.14 19.02
N GLY A 496 1.15 -15.33 19.16
CA GLY A 496 2.08 -15.88 18.21
C GLY A 496 3.11 -16.78 18.86
N ILE A 497 4.40 -16.42 18.81
CA ILE A 497 5.48 -17.21 19.36
C ILE A 497 6.47 -16.36 20.16
N ARG A 498 7.08 -16.97 21.16
CA ARG A 498 8.19 -16.40 21.93
C ARG A 498 9.46 -17.22 21.71
N VAL A 499 10.55 -16.52 21.48
CA VAL A 499 11.90 -17.09 21.32
C VAL A 499 12.72 -16.65 22.52
N THR A 500 13.25 -17.60 23.30
CA THR A 500 14.08 -17.34 24.49
C THR A 500 15.47 -17.92 24.27
N ALA A 501 16.51 -17.11 24.42
CA ALA A 501 17.90 -17.55 24.30
C ALA A 501 18.30 -18.42 25.48
N THR A 502 18.89 -19.58 25.20
CA THR A 502 19.47 -20.49 26.24
C THR A 502 20.94 -20.20 26.48
N GLU A 503 21.63 -19.62 25.52
CA GLU A 503 23.02 -19.16 25.56
C GLU A 503 23.11 -17.83 24.77
N PRO A 504 24.17 -17.00 24.99
CA PRO A 504 24.36 -15.80 24.19
C PRO A 504 24.43 -16.12 22.70
N THR A 505 23.59 -15.40 21.89
CA THR A 505 23.47 -15.67 20.47
C THR A 505 23.10 -14.42 19.69
N ASP A 506 23.40 -14.41 18.38
CA ASP A 506 22.95 -13.43 17.41
C ASP A 506 21.84 -14.08 16.56
N LEU A 507 20.59 -13.73 16.85
CA LEU A 507 19.44 -14.20 16.09
C LEU A 507 19.26 -13.36 14.83
N ALA A 508 19.17 -14.01 13.66
CA ALA A 508 18.94 -13.33 12.39
C ALA A 508 17.47 -13.41 11.95
N ARG A 509 16.85 -14.57 11.98
CA ARG A 509 15.51 -14.81 11.49
C ARG A 509 14.87 -16.09 12.03
N LEU A 510 13.57 -16.18 11.84
CA LEU A 510 12.79 -17.39 12.02
C LEU A 510 12.22 -17.86 10.67
N THR A 511 12.16 -19.18 10.50
CA THR A 511 11.56 -19.83 9.32
C THR A 511 10.64 -20.96 9.76
N PRO A 512 9.59 -21.30 9.02
CA PRO A 512 8.72 -22.43 9.35
C PRO A 512 9.52 -23.73 9.54
N ASP A 513 9.17 -24.51 10.57
CA ASP A 513 9.73 -25.84 10.77
C ASP A 513 8.83 -26.90 10.13
N GLU A 514 9.16 -27.28 8.91
CA GLU A 514 8.42 -28.29 8.16
C GLU A 514 8.49 -29.71 8.80
N ARG A 515 9.38 -29.91 9.79
CA ARG A 515 9.59 -31.22 10.45
C ARG A 515 8.63 -31.47 11.61
N THR A 516 7.97 -30.42 12.10
CA THR A 516 7.13 -30.49 13.31
C THR A 516 5.75 -29.91 13.05
N SER A 517 4.76 -30.42 13.76
CA SER A 517 3.43 -29.81 13.93
C SER A 517 3.19 -29.55 15.42
N TRP A 518 2.54 -28.45 15.77
CA TRP A 518 2.11 -28.21 17.16
C TRP A 518 1.07 -29.21 17.60
#